data_233a8ba371c5e317538615832ce71773
#
_entry.id   233a8ba371c5e317538615832ce71773
#
_cell.length_a   1.000
_cell.length_b   1.000
_cell.length_c   1.000
_cell.angle_alpha   90.00
_cell.angle_beta   90.00
_cell.angle_gamma   90.00
#
_symmetry.space_group_name_H-M   'P 1'
#
loop_
_entity.id
_entity.type
_entity.pdbx_description
1 polymer ?
#
loop_
_entity_poly.entity_id
_entity_poly.type
_entity_poly.pdbx_seq_one_letter_code
_entity_poly.pdbx_strand_id
1 'polypeptide(L)'
;QTAYLKAHYPAEYMAAVLSNNMNDIKQVTFFMEECRRMGLKVLGPDVNESFYKFTVNDENAIRFGMGAIKGVGRGAVETIIEHRKEHYYTSIFDLVKRIDLRSANKKAFENLVLAGGLDSIASVHRAQYFNMDGDGVTFLEKAIRFGAKYQENLNSAQTSLFSEATNETYQDLTIPNCESWTNLIRLKKEKEVVGI
;
A
#
# COMPACT_ATOMS: atom_id res chain seq x y z
N GLN A 1 -11.43 14.47 -30.23
CA GLN A 1 -10.58 14.82 -29.06
C GLN A 1 -9.96 13.57 -28.42
N THR A 2 -10.74 12.52 -28.10
CA THR A 2 -10.23 11.27 -27.46
C THR A 2 -9.21 10.53 -28.31
N ALA A 3 -9.42 10.41 -29.62
CA ALA A 3 -8.48 9.76 -30.52
C ALA A 3 -7.14 10.53 -30.62
N TYR A 4 -7.18 11.85 -30.58
CA TYR A 4 -5.99 12.68 -30.54
C TYR A 4 -5.18 12.46 -29.25
N LEU A 5 -5.86 12.50 -28.08
CA LEU A 5 -5.19 12.25 -26.78
C LEU A 5 -4.57 10.84 -26.73
N LYS A 6 -5.29 9.83 -27.18
CA LYS A 6 -4.76 8.46 -27.22
C LYS A 6 -3.53 8.33 -28.13
N ALA A 7 -3.47 9.10 -29.22
CA ALA A 7 -2.37 9.05 -30.19
C ALA A 7 -1.12 9.83 -29.71
N HIS A 8 -1.31 10.99 -29.04
CA HIS A 8 -0.20 11.88 -28.69
C HIS A 8 0.22 11.80 -27.21
N TYR A 9 -0.71 11.39 -26.32
CA TYR A 9 -0.51 11.27 -24.87
C TYR A 9 -1.08 9.95 -24.36
N PRO A 10 -0.58 8.80 -24.86
CA PRO A 10 -1.21 7.50 -24.60
C PRO A 10 -1.16 7.10 -23.12
N ALA A 11 -0.09 7.40 -22.40
CA ALA A 11 0.06 7.06 -20.98
C ALA A 11 -0.93 7.85 -20.11
N GLU A 12 -1.02 9.18 -20.31
CA GLU A 12 -1.94 10.06 -19.57
C GLU A 12 -3.40 9.72 -19.91
N TYR A 13 -3.69 9.44 -21.18
CA TYR A 13 -5.02 9.02 -21.59
C TYR A 13 -5.44 7.72 -20.90
N MET A 14 -4.57 6.69 -20.91
CA MET A 14 -4.88 5.42 -20.27
C MET A 14 -4.92 5.51 -18.75
N ALA A 15 -4.07 6.33 -18.12
CA ALA A 15 -4.16 6.60 -16.68
C ALA A 15 -5.50 7.25 -16.29
N ALA A 16 -6.02 8.17 -17.11
CA ALA A 16 -7.33 8.76 -16.92
C ALA A 16 -8.47 7.75 -17.10
N VAL A 17 -8.39 6.90 -18.14
CA VAL A 17 -9.36 5.83 -18.40
C VAL A 17 -9.40 4.83 -17.23
N LEU A 18 -8.25 4.34 -16.77
CA LEU A 18 -8.12 3.45 -15.62
C LEU A 18 -8.70 4.09 -14.36
N SER A 19 -8.38 5.37 -14.11
CA SER A 19 -8.86 6.11 -12.95
C SER A 19 -10.39 6.28 -12.92
N ASN A 20 -11.00 6.49 -14.07
CA ASN A 20 -12.46 6.64 -14.16
C ASN A 20 -13.20 5.30 -14.00
N ASN A 21 -12.52 4.19 -14.21
CA ASN A 21 -13.09 2.84 -14.13
C ASN A 21 -12.56 2.02 -12.93
N MET A 22 -11.82 2.62 -12.01
CA MET A 22 -11.12 1.92 -10.93
C MET A 22 -12.03 1.19 -9.94
N ASN A 23 -13.33 1.51 -9.92
CA ASN A 23 -14.33 0.84 -9.07
C ASN A 23 -14.82 -0.49 -9.67
N ASP A 24 -14.52 -0.76 -10.94
CA ASP A 24 -14.88 -2.01 -11.63
C ASP A 24 -13.60 -2.77 -12.01
N ILE A 25 -13.32 -3.83 -11.26
CA ILE A 25 -12.13 -4.65 -11.44
C ILE A 25 -12.03 -5.26 -12.85
N LYS A 26 -13.18 -5.57 -13.48
CA LYS A 26 -13.20 -6.12 -14.84
C LYS A 26 -12.79 -5.07 -15.88
N GLN A 27 -13.24 -3.83 -15.69
CA GLN A 27 -12.84 -2.70 -16.54
C GLN A 27 -11.36 -2.37 -16.35
N VAL A 28 -10.87 -2.37 -15.11
CA VAL A 28 -9.44 -2.20 -14.83
C VAL A 28 -8.63 -3.27 -15.56
N THR A 29 -8.99 -4.55 -15.42
CA THR A 29 -8.32 -5.65 -16.11
C THR A 29 -8.32 -5.45 -17.62
N PHE A 30 -9.46 -5.10 -18.20
CA PHE A 30 -9.59 -4.86 -19.66
C PHE A 30 -8.65 -3.73 -20.12
N PHE A 31 -8.63 -2.60 -19.43
CA PHE A 31 -7.78 -1.47 -19.80
C PHE A 31 -6.29 -1.70 -19.50
N MET A 32 -5.96 -2.53 -18.55
CA MET A 32 -4.58 -2.98 -18.31
C MET A 32 -4.07 -3.82 -19.50
N GLU A 33 -4.89 -4.72 -20.03
CA GLU A 33 -4.56 -5.47 -21.25
C GLU A 33 -4.40 -4.52 -22.46
N GLU A 34 -5.22 -3.49 -22.56
CA GLU A 34 -5.08 -2.47 -23.62
C GLU A 34 -3.76 -1.69 -23.45
N CYS A 35 -3.37 -1.29 -22.24
CA CYS A 35 -2.07 -0.68 -21.98
C CYS A 35 -0.93 -1.58 -22.47
N ARG A 36 -1.00 -2.88 -22.15
CA ARG A 36 -0.01 -3.87 -22.61
C ARG A 36 0.07 -3.97 -24.12
N ARG A 37 -1.07 -3.99 -24.84
CA ARG A 37 -1.12 -3.99 -26.31
C ARG A 37 -0.52 -2.72 -26.92
N MET A 38 -0.69 -1.59 -26.24
CA MET A 38 -0.12 -0.31 -26.64
C MET A 38 1.38 -0.18 -26.30
N GLY A 39 1.99 -1.16 -25.63
CA GLY A 39 3.39 -1.11 -25.19
C GLY A 39 3.62 -0.16 -24.01
N LEU A 40 2.57 0.24 -23.29
CA LEU A 40 2.67 1.10 -22.14
C LEU A 40 3.09 0.28 -20.91
N LYS A 41 4.11 0.76 -20.20
CA LYS A 41 4.56 0.17 -18.94
C LYS A 41 3.59 0.57 -17.83
N VAL A 42 3.04 -0.41 -17.13
CA VAL A 42 2.24 -0.18 -15.93
C VAL A 42 2.99 -0.77 -14.74
N LEU A 43 3.27 0.09 -13.76
CA LEU A 43 3.96 -0.27 -12.51
C LEU A 43 2.92 -0.61 -11.44
N GLY A 44 3.23 -1.57 -10.59
CA GLY A 44 2.40 -1.95 -9.45
C GLY A 44 2.16 -0.80 -8.46
N PRO A 45 1.25 -0.98 -7.50
CA PRO A 45 1.06 0.01 -6.44
C PRO A 45 2.30 0.11 -5.55
N ASP A 46 2.51 1.29 -4.96
CA ASP A 46 3.62 1.57 -4.06
C ASP A 46 3.21 2.67 -3.08
N VAL A 47 3.35 2.44 -1.77
CA VAL A 47 2.97 3.43 -0.74
C VAL A 47 3.79 4.72 -0.83
N ASN A 48 5.00 4.66 -1.37
CA ASN A 48 5.87 5.83 -1.53
C ASN A 48 5.61 6.61 -2.83
N GLU A 49 5.01 5.97 -3.87
CA GLU A 49 4.84 6.62 -5.17
C GLU A 49 3.38 6.76 -5.60
N SER A 50 2.53 5.75 -5.31
CA SER A 50 1.15 5.73 -5.79
C SER A 50 0.29 6.82 -5.17
N PHE A 51 -0.64 7.32 -5.96
CA PHE A 51 -1.75 8.16 -5.52
C PHE A 51 -3.05 7.36 -5.45
N TYR A 52 -4.16 8.02 -5.12
CA TYR A 52 -5.46 7.38 -5.11
C TYR A 52 -5.84 6.88 -6.52
N LYS A 53 -5.64 7.74 -7.52
CA LYS A 53 -5.86 7.44 -8.94
C LYS A 53 -4.57 6.94 -9.60
N PHE A 54 -4.71 6.35 -10.78
CA PHE A 54 -3.58 6.07 -11.66
C PHE A 54 -2.91 7.38 -12.10
N THR A 55 -1.58 7.39 -12.12
CA THR A 55 -0.78 8.56 -12.53
C THR A 55 0.32 8.14 -13.48
N VAL A 56 0.86 9.09 -14.23
CA VAL A 56 2.04 8.87 -15.07
C VAL A 56 3.25 9.44 -14.33
N ASN A 57 4.34 8.67 -14.28
CA ASN A 57 5.60 9.12 -13.67
C ASN A 57 6.54 9.75 -14.72
N ASP A 58 7.70 10.25 -14.28
CA ASP A 58 8.68 10.91 -15.13
C ASP A 58 9.28 10.00 -16.22
N GLU A 59 9.20 8.67 -16.05
CA GLU A 59 9.60 7.67 -17.04
C GLU A 59 8.50 7.35 -18.07
N ASN A 60 7.41 8.11 -18.08
CA ASN A 60 6.23 7.87 -18.89
C ASN A 60 5.57 6.50 -18.65
N ALA A 61 5.74 5.94 -17.46
CA ALA A 61 5.07 4.73 -17.01
C ALA A 61 3.84 5.06 -16.18
N ILE A 62 2.79 4.25 -16.33
CA ILE A 62 1.56 4.40 -15.53
C ILE A 62 1.80 3.73 -14.16
N ARG A 63 1.65 4.49 -13.07
CA ARG A 63 1.67 3.95 -11.71
C ARG A 63 0.26 3.55 -11.29
N PHE A 64 0.10 2.34 -10.76
CA PHE A 64 -1.18 1.82 -10.28
C PHE A 64 -1.72 2.65 -9.12
N GLY A 65 -2.99 3.06 -9.20
CA GLY A 65 -3.66 3.84 -8.16
C GLY A 65 -4.06 2.97 -6.96
N MET A 66 -3.69 3.37 -5.75
CA MET A 66 -4.03 2.61 -4.54
C MET A 66 -5.53 2.48 -4.32
N GLY A 67 -6.34 3.43 -4.81
CA GLY A 67 -7.80 3.38 -4.73
C GLY A 67 -8.44 2.29 -5.59
N ALA A 68 -7.72 1.70 -6.55
CA ALA A 68 -8.17 0.57 -7.35
C ALA A 68 -7.93 -0.78 -6.65
N ILE A 69 -7.19 -0.82 -5.54
CA ILE A 69 -6.98 -2.02 -4.75
C ILE A 69 -8.25 -2.31 -3.93
N LYS A 70 -8.77 -3.51 -4.04
CA LYS A 70 -9.97 -3.93 -3.32
C LYS A 70 -9.85 -3.70 -1.81
N GLY A 71 -10.82 -3.00 -1.22
CA GLY A 71 -10.86 -2.74 0.22
C GLY A 71 -9.88 -1.69 0.73
N VAL A 72 -9.17 -0.99 -0.15
CA VAL A 72 -8.35 0.16 0.20
C VAL A 72 -9.18 1.43 -0.02
N GLY A 73 -9.72 1.97 1.07
CA GLY A 73 -10.57 3.15 1.05
C GLY A 73 -9.79 4.46 0.82
N ARG A 74 -10.51 5.50 0.43
CA ARG A 74 -9.94 6.82 0.17
C ARG A 74 -9.20 7.39 1.38
N GLY A 75 -9.78 7.30 2.58
CA GLY A 75 -9.15 7.78 3.81
C GLY A 75 -7.81 7.12 4.11
N ALA A 76 -7.70 5.79 3.87
CA ALA A 76 -6.43 5.08 4.03
C ALA A 76 -5.35 5.60 3.07
N VAL A 77 -5.73 5.87 1.82
CA VAL A 77 -4.79 6.40 0.82
C VAL A 77 -4.39 7.85 1.13
N GLU A 78 -5.34 8.68 1.54
CA GLU A 78 -5.09 10.09 1.86
C GLU A 78 -4.11 10.23 3.03
N THR A 79 -4.27 9.43 4.10
CA THR A 79 -3.32 9.46 5.23
C THR A 79 -1.92 8.98 4.83
N ILE A 80 -1.82 7.95 3.97
CA ILE A 80 -0.52 7.49 3.43
C ILE A 80 0.16 8.61 2.63
N ILE A 81 -0.57 9.25 1.71
CA ILE A 81 -0.04 10.33 0.88
C ILE A 81 0.37 11.54 1.71
N GLU A 82 -0.41 11.91 2.71
CA GLU A 82 -0.14 13.07 3.55
C GLU A 82 1.16 12.90 4.32
N HIS A 83 1.33 11.80 5.03
CA HIS A 83 2.48 11.60 5.88
C HIS A 83 3.77 11.27 5.11
N ARG A 84 3.70 10.73 3.89
CA ARG A 84 4.91 10.53 3.08
C ARG A 84 5.52 11.82 2.55
N LYS A 85 4.80 12.97 2.62
CA LYS A 85 5.34 14.28 2.22
C LYS A 85 6.52 14.71 3.09
N GLU A 86 6.57 14.27 4.35
CA GLU A 86 7.67 14.57 5.26
C GLU A 86 8.94 13.81 4.84
N HIS A 87 8.83 12.51 4.64
CA HIS A 87 9.84 11.61 4.10
C HIS A 87 9.19 10.29 3.66
N TYR A 88 9.85 9.57 2.76
CA TYR A 88 9.40 8.25 2.32
C TYR A 88 9.38 7.24 3.47
N TYR A 89 8.44 6.32 3.41
CA TYR A 89 8.39 5.21 4.36
C TYR A 89 9.58 4.28 4.15
N THR A 90 10.23 3.88 5.24
CA THR A 90 11.40 3.00 5.23
C THR A 90 11.09 1.60 5.72
N SER A 91 10.00 1.42 6.44
CA SER A 91 9.55 0.13 6.98
C SER A 91 8.06 0.13 7.28
N ILE A 92 7.50 -1.06 7.54
CA ILE A 92 6.13 -1.18 8.04
C ILE A 92 5.95 -0.45 9.39
N PHE A 93 6.97 -0.48 10.24
CA PHE A 93 6.92 0.19 11.54
C PHE A 93 6.87 1.72 11.41
N ASP A 94 7.66 2.28 10.48
CA ASP A 94 7.61 3.70 10.16
C ASP A 94 6.23 4.09 9.61
N LEU A 95 5.68 3.29 8.71
CA LEU A 95 4.35 3.51 8.13
C LEU A 95 3.25 3.53 9.22
N VAL A 96 3.16 2.50 10.07
CA VAL A 96 2.09 2.41 11.09
C VAL A 96 2.23 3.41 12.23
N LYS A 97 3.43 3.92 12.51
CA LYS A 97 3.65 4.99 13.49
C LYS A 97 3.10 6.34 13.03
N ARG A 98 3.08 6.58 11.72
CA ARG A 98 2.83 7.91 11.14
C ARG A 98 1.41 8.09 10.63
N ILE A 99 0.81 7.08 10.01
CA ILE A 99 -0.52 7.20 9.39
C ILE A 99 -1.65 7.08 10.41
N ASP A 100 -2.82 7.63 10.06
CA ASP A 100 -4.03 7.44 10.86
C ASP A 100 -4.58 6.01 10.71
N LEU A 101 -4.37 5.19 11.74
CA LEU A 101 -4.81 3.79 11.78
C LEU A 101 -6.34 3.61 11.91
N ARG A 102 -7.09 4.68 12.16
CA ARG A 102 -8.56 4.65 12.14
C ARG A 102 -9.08 4.66 10.69
N SER A 103 -8.39 5.41 9.83
CA SER A 103 -8.71 5.49 8.40
C SER A 103 -8.16 4.30 7.61
N ALA A 104 -7.03 3.73 8.04
CA ALA A 104 -6.37 2.58 7.41
C ALA A 104 -6.56 1.31 8.28
N ASN A 105 -7.64 0.59 8.04
CA ASN A 105 -7.95 -0.64 8.79
C ASN A 105 -7.06 -1.84 8.38
N LYS A 106 -7.08 -2.91 9.20
CA LYS A 106 -6.33 -4.15 8.95
C LYS A 106 -6.53 -4.69 7.53
N LYS A 107 -7.76 -4.67 7.01
CA LYS A 107 -8.08 -5.20 5.68
C LYS A 107 -7.42 -4.39 4.56
N ALA A 108 -7.35 -3.07 4.70
CA ALA A 108 -6.65 -2.21 3.76
C ALA A 108 -5.16 -2.54 3.72
N PHE A 109 -4.51 -2.73 4.88
CA PHE A 109 -3.12 -3.16 4.95
C PHE A 109 -2.89 -4.54 4.33
N GLU A 110 -3.72 -5.54 4.66
CA GLU A 110 -3.64 -6.87 4.04
C GLU A 110 -3.66 -6.78 2.52
N ASN A 111 -4.60 -6.02 1.97
CA ASN A 111 -4.75 -5.88 0.54
C ASN A 111 -3.64 -5.04 -0.12
N LEU A 112 -3.09 -4.05 0.57
CA LEU A 112 -1.87 -3.34 0.14
C LEU A 112 -0.67 -4.29 0.06
N VAL A 113 -0.46 -5.14 1.06
CA VAL A 113 0.60 -6.16 1.04
C VAL A 113 0.39 -7.14 -0.12
N LEU A 114 -0.83 -7.67 -0.28
CA LEU A 114 -1.17 -8.62 -1.35
C LEU A 114 -0.96 -8.02 -2.73
N ALA A 115 -1.29 -6.73 -2.91
CA ALA A 115 -1.07 -5.99 -4.14
C ALA A 115 0.40 -5.63 -4.42
N GLY A 116 1.29 -5.77 -3.44
CA GLY A 116 2.69 -5.38 -3.53
C GLY A 116 2.98 -3.93 -3.17
N GLY A 117 2.01 -3.22 -2.61
CA GLY A 117 2.16 -1.81 -2.25
C GLY A 117 3.22 -1.51 -1.19
N LEU A 118 3.67 -2.53 -0.45
CA LEU A 118 4.73 -2.41 0.56
C LEU A 118 6.08 -3.01 0.12
N ASP A 119 6.22 -3.47 -1.11
CA ASP A 119 7.45 -4.15 -1.55
C ASP A 119 8.68 -3.22 -1.56
N SER A 120 8.48 -1.92 -1.78
CA SER A 120 9.56 -0.92 -1.82
C SER A 120 10.14 -0.57 -0.44
N ILE A 121 9.35 -0.77 0.62
CA ILE A 121 9.78 -0.43 2.00
C ILE A 121 10.30 -1.64 2.78
N ALA A 122 10.46 -2.77 2.12
CA ALA A 122 10.57 -4.03 2.83
C ALA A 122 11.97 -4.61 2.84
N SER A 123 12.50 -4.74 4.04
CA SER A 123 13.31 -5.91 4.43
C SER A 123 12.44 -7.16 4.70
N VAL A 124 11.11 -7.08 4.41
CA VAL A 124 10.10 -8.09 4.76
C VAL A 124 9.40 -8.53 3.48
N HIS A 125 9.44 -9.81 3.12
CA HIS A 125 8.69 -10.32 1.98
C HIS A 125 7.21 -10.59 2.36
N ARG A 126 6.32 -10.57 1.37
CA ARG A 126 4.86 -10.58 1.58
C ARG A 126 4.37 -11.73 2.46
N ALA A 127 4.96 -12.94 2.37
CA ALA A 127 4.55 -14.08 3.19
C ALA A 127 4.80 -13.84 4.68
N GLN A 128 5.83 -13.09 5.07
CA GLN A 128 6.14 -12.79 6.46
C GLN A 128 5.04 -11.96 7.12
N TYR A 129 4.39 -11.05 6.39
CA TYR A 129 3.26 -10.28 6.92
C TYR A 129 2.09 -11.14 7.37
N PHE A 130 1.88 -12.29 6.69
CA PHE A 130 0.79 -13.24 6.98
C PHE A 130 1.23 -14.43 7.84
N ASN A 131 2.51 -14.48 8.22
CA ASN A 131 2.98 -15.52 9.14
C ASN A 131 2.34 -15.31 10.50
N MET A 132 1.75 -16.38 11.03
CA MET A 132 1.08 -16.40 12.33
C MET A 132 2.04 -16.92 13.41
N ASP A 133 1.92 -16.37 14.61
CA ASP A 133 2.57 -16.93 15.80
C ASP A 133 1.76 -18.06 16.42
N GLY A 134 2.22 -18.54 17.60
CA GLY A 134 1.53 -19.58 18.37
C GLY A 134 0.11 -19.22 18.82
N ASP A 135 -0.21 -17.92 18.88
CA ASP A 135 -1.51 -17.40 19.26
C ASP A 135 -2.43 -17.12 18.04
N GLY A 136 -1.97 -17.43 16.84
CA GLY A 136 -2.71 -17.24 15.60
C GLY A 136 -2.77 -15.78 15.13
N VAL A 137 -1.93 -14.90 15.66
CA VAL A 137 -1.83 -13.48 15.31
C VAL A 137 -0.79 -13.28 14.22
N THR A 138 -1.16 -12.59 13.12
CA THR A 138 -0.22 -12.33 12.03
C THR A 138 0.80 -11.25 12.40
N PHE A 139 1.98 -11.30 11.78
CA PHE A 139 3.00 -10.25 11.95
C PHE A 139 2.47 -8.87 11.58
N LEU A 140 1.67 -8.76 10.50
CA LEU A 140 1.04 -7.52 10.10
C LEU A 140 0.14 -6.96 11.21
N GLU A 141 -0.66 -7.82 11.84
CA GLU A 141 -1.54 -7.41 12.95
C GLU A 141 -0.76 -6.91 14.16
N LYS A 142 0.36 -7.58 14.48
CA LYS A 142 1.27 -7.11 15.53
C LYS A 142 1.88 -5.75 15.20
N ALA A 143 2.30 -5.54 13.95
CA ALA A 143 2.82 -4.25 13.51
C ALA A 143 1.77 -3.13 13.63
N ILE A 144 0.51 -3.40 13.26
CA ILE A 144 -0.58 -2.42 13.40
C ILE A 144 -0.85 -2.11 14.88
N ARG A 145 -0.92 -3.12 15.75
CA ARG A 145 -1.09 -2.93 17.21
C ARG A 145 0.06 -2.13 17.82
N PHE A 146 1.28 -2.39 17.38
CA PHE A 146 2.46 -1.63 17.79
C PHE A 146 2.33 -0.15 17.41
N GLY A 147 1.94 0.16 16.16
CA GLY A 147 1.70 1.52 15.71
C GLY A 147 0.62 2.23 16.52
N ALA A 148 -0.50 1.55 16.81
CA ALA A 148 -1.58 2.08 17.62
C ALA A 148 -1.13 2.42 19.05
N LYS A 149 -0.40 1.51 19.71
CA LYS A 149 0.16 1.74 21.05
C LYS A 149 1.17 2.89 21.06
N TYR A 150 2.01 2.98 20.04
CA TYR A 150 2.97 4.08 19.89
C TYR A 150 2.27 5.44 19.80
N GLN A 151 1.23 5.56 18.95
CA GLN A 151 0.46 6.79 18.79
C GLN A 151 -0.31 7.16 20.08
N GLU A 152 -0.87 6.18 20.78
CA GLU A 152 -1.54 6.39 22.07
C GLU A 152 -0.59 6.94 23.12
N ASN A 153 0.61 6.38 23.23
CA ASN A 153 1.62 6.84 24.16
C ASN A 153 2.10 8.26 23.85
N LEU A 154 2.28 8.62 22.58
CA LEU A 154 2.61 9.99 22.19
C LEU A 154 1.53 10.99 22.63
N ASN A 155 0.26 10.65 22.41
CA ASN A 155 -0.87 11.49 22.80
C ASN A 155 -0.97 11.62 24.34
N SER A 156 -0.72 10.54 25.06
CA SER A 156 -0.72 10.53 26.53
C SER A 156 0.46 11.33 27.12
N ALA A 157 1.65 11.24 26.52
CA ALA A 157 2.82 12.01 26.92
C ALA A 157 2.63 13.53 26.71
N GLN A 158 1.92 13.93 25.65
CA GLN A 158 1.56 15.34 25.44
C GLN A 158 0.56 15.86 26.48
N THR A 159 -0.26 14.99 27.04
CA THR A 159 -1.26 15.36 28.07
C THR A 159 -0.67 15.40 29.46
N SER A 160 0.43 14.70 29.70
CA SER A 160 1.11 14.61 30.99
C SER A 160 2.48 15.34 30.98
N LEU A 161 2.50 16.60 31.34
CA LEU A 161 3.71 17.40 31.50
C LEU A 161 4.65 16.92 32.66
N PHE A 162 4.28 15.83 33.35
CA PHE A 162 4.97 15.32 34.54
C PHE A 162 5.22 13.81 34.60
N SER A 163 4.97 13.06 33.51
CA SER A 163 5.38 11.67 33.52
C SER A 163 6.80 11.57 32.96
N GLU A 164 7.72 11.18 33.84
CA GLU A 164 9.02 10.65 33.43
C GLU A 164 8.78 9.66 32.30
N ALA A 165 9.41 9.92 31.17
CA ALA A 165 9.37 9.03 30.03
C ALA A 165 9.85 7.65 30.49
N THR A 166 8.93 6.75 30.79
CA THR A 166 9.24 5.34 30.85
C THR A 166 9.67 4.98 29.44
N ASN A 167 10.99 4.95 29.25
CA ASN A 167 11.64 4.23 28.17
C ASN A 167 11.31 2.73 28.33
N GLU A 168 10.03 2.37 28.21
CA GLU A 168 9.70 1.01 27.84
C GLU A 168 10.32 0.81 26.48
N THR A 169 11.43 0.11 26.49
CA THR A 169 12.13 -0.35 25.29
C THR A 169 11.08 -1.07 24.46
N TYR A 170 10.56 -0.38 23.45
CA TYR A 170 9.71 -1.03 22.45
C TYR A 170 10.58 -2.13 21.85
N GLN A 171 10.40 -3.37 22.32
CA GLN A 171 11.03 -4.51 21.69
C GLN A 171 10.59 -4.45 20.24
N ASP A 172 11.55 -4.17 19.36
CA ASP A 172 11.31 -4.24 17.91
C ASP A 172 10.73 -5.62 17.65
N LEU A 173 9.51 -5.64 17.10
CA LEU A 173 8.85 -6.88 16.78
C LEU A 173 9.76 -7.67 15.84
N THR A 174 10.14 -8.85 16.26
CA THR A 174 10.99 -9.73 15.45
C THR A 174 10.24 -10.11 14.17
N ILE A 175 10.85 -9.83 13.03
CA ILE A 175 10.33 -10.24 11.73
C ILE A 175 10.34 -11.76 11.67
N PRO A 176 9.20 -12.44 11.43
CA PRO A 176 9.14 -13.88 11.42
C PRO A 176 9.98 -14.48 10.28
N ASN A 177 10.67 -15.57 10.54
CA ASN A 177 11.38 -16.31 9.51
C ASN A 177 10.43 -17.34 8.90
N CYS A 178 10.10 -17.17 7.62
CA CYS A 178 9.31 -18.13 6.84
C CYS A 178 9.73 -18.10 5.38
N GLU A 179 9.38 -19.13 4.63
CA GLU A 179 9.65 -19.20 3.20
C GLU A 179 8.81 -18.14 2.43
N SER A 180 9.43 -17.54 1.42
CA SER A 180 8.73 -16.62 0.54
C SER A 180 7.73 -17.36 -0.35
N TRP A 181 6.63 -16.70 -0.70
CA TRP A 181 5.69 -17.27 -1.66
C TRP A 181 6.34 -17.47 -3.02
N THR A 182 6.00 -18.59 -3.68
CA THR A 182 6.34 -18.79 -5.09
C THR A 182 5.69 -17.69 -5.95
N ASN A 183 6.26 -17.45 -7.12
CA ASN A 183 5.70 -16.46 -8.06
C ASN A 183 4.22 -16.74 -8.39
N LEU A 184 3.85 -18.01 -8.53
CA LEU A 184 2.46 -18.39 -8.83
C LEU A 184 1.50 -18.01 -7.68
N ILE A 185 1.88 -18.28 -6.43
CA ILE A 185 1.08 -17.92 -5.25
C ILE A 185 0.98 -16.40 -5.16
N ARG A 186 2.08 -15.67 -5.36
CA ARG A 186 2.11 -14.22 -5.33
C ARG A 186 1.16 -13.61 -6.36
N LEU A 187 1.25 -14.03 -7.62
CA LEU A 187 0.40 -13.56 -8.71
C LEU A 187 -1.09 -13.89 -8.46
N LYS A 188 -1.38 -15.09 -7.93
CA LYS A 188 -2.75 -15.45 -7.58
C LYS A 188 -3.33 -14.51 -6.52
N LYS A 189 -2.56 -14.17 -5.48
CA LYS A 189 -2.97 -13.26 -4.42
C LYS A 189 -3.09 -11.80 -4.92
N GLU A 190 -2.18 -11.35 -5.77
CA GLU A 190 -2.31 -10.06 -6.47
C GLU A 190 -3.62 -9.99 -7.24
N LYS A 191 -3.91 -11.01 -8.04
CA LYS A 191 -5.15 -11.09 -8.81
C LYS A 191 -6.41 -10.97 -7.97
N GLU A 192 -6.44 -11.50 -6.76
CA GLU A 192 -7.60 -11.41 -5.85
C GLU A 192 -7.92 -9.96 -5.45
N VAL A 193 -6.92 -9.07 -5.40
CA VAL A 193 -7.08 -7.70 -4.89
C VAL A 193 -6.96 -6.61 -5.95
N VAL A 194 -6.26 -6.88 -7.07
CA VAL A 194 -6.10 -5.95 -8.19
C VAL A 194 -6.78 -6.41 -9.46
N GLY A 195 -7.17 -7.69 -9.54
CA GLY A 195 -7.94 -8.25 -10.67
C GLY A 195 -7.12 -8.64 -11.89
N ILE A 196 -5.81 -8.59 -11.81
CA ILE A 196 -4.91 -8.79 -12.97
C ILE A 196 -4.07 -10.04 -12.77
#